data_bf43c055c14101c279e90b1424f4b081
#
_entry.id   bf43c055c14101c279e90b1424f4b081
#
_cell.length_a   1.000
_cell.length_b   1.000
_cell.length_c   1.000
_cell.angle_alpha   90.00
_cell.angle_beta   90.00
_cell.angle_gamma   90.00
#
_symmetry.space_group_name_H-M   'P 1'
#
loop_
_entity.id
_entity.type
_entity.pdbx_description
1 polymer ?
#
loop_
_entity_poly.entity_id
_entity_poly.type
_entity_poly.pdbx_seq_one_letter_code
_entity_poly.pdbx_strand_id
1 'polypeptide(L)'
;SRDTVVRTPESKRPLELRAAEIAVEGRSTPDYPLQKKRHSVEFLRTIQHLRPRTNLFSATFRVRSAAAYAVHEFFQSRGFVYVHTPIITGSDCEGAGEMFQVTTLDLNNVPKTPEGQVDYSQDFFGKKTSLTVSGQLNAENFAMAFGDVYTFGPTFRAENSNTQRHAAEFWMIEPEIAFADLSDDMKLAEDMIKFIIAYVLDHAPEEMAFFNQYIDKGLIERLELVANSEFEAPFTIEKQFWRADPYDNQVGEIETSDRGLRYEEYTRSKEVLSCEELDPRA
;
A
#
# COMPACT_ATOMS: atom_id res chain seq x y z
N SER A 1 31.65 27.49 -12.62
CA SER A 1 31.74 26.65 -13.83
C SER A 1 31.40 27.47 -15.05
N ARG A 2 32.12 27.22 -16.14
CA ARG A 2 31.89 27.90 -17.44
C ARG A 2 31.15 26.94 -18.39
N ASP A 3 30.26 26.12 -17.91
CA ASP A 3 29.53 25.19 -18.73
C ASP A 3 28.47 25.92 -19.54
N THR A 4 28.33 25.58 -20.81
CA THR A 4 27.37 26.21 -21.70
C THR A 4 26.24 25.24 -22.02
N VAL A 5 25.01 25.68 -21.82
CA VAL A 5 23.82 24.94 -22.26
C VAL A 5 23.58 25.24 -23.72
N VAL A 6 23.55 24.21 -24.55
CA VAL A 6 23.30 24.31 -25.99
C VAL A 6 21.99 23.63 -26.31
N ARG A 7 21.16 24.30 -27.12
CA ARG A 7 19.95 23.69 -27.67
C ARG A 7 20.31 22.75 -28.83
N THR A 8 19.84 21.53 -28.77
CA THR A 8 20.02 20.50 -29.79
C THR A 8 18.67 20.01 -30.30
N PRO A 9 17.97 20.78 -31.16
CA PRO A 9 16.59 20.47 -31.55
C PRO A 9 16.43 19.15 -32.31
N GLU A 10 17.50 18.63 -32.88
CA GLU A 10 17.50 17.36 -33.62
C GLU A 10 17.89 16.13 -32.78
N SER A 11 18.23 16.32 -31.50
CA SER A 11 18.56 15.21 -30.62
C SER A 11 17.36 14.74 -29.83
N LYS A 12 17.41 13.49 -29.31
CA LYS A 12 16.37 12.95 -28.39
C LYS A 12 16.19 13.80 -27.13
N ARG A 13 17.11 14.70 -26.82
CA ARG A 13 17.03 15.65 -25.72
C ARG A 13 17.24 17.05 -26.25
N PRO A 14 16.39 18.01 -25.89
CA PRO A 14 16.41 19.36 -26.44
C PRO A 14 17.61 20.19 -25.96
N LEU A 15 18.33 19.72 -24.95
CA LEU A 15 19.43 20.42 -24.30
C LEU A 15 20.65 19.53 -24.16
N GLU A 16 21.82 20.08 -24.37
CA GLU A 16 23.14 19.47 -24.15
C GLU A 16 23.99 20.40 -23.28
N LEU A 17 24.72 19.84 -22.33
CA LEU A 17 25.75 20.55 -21.58
C LEU A 17 27.09 20.35 -22.25
N ARG A 18 27.70 21.42 -22.69
CA ARG A 18 29.12 21.42 -23.17
C ARG A 18 30.01 21.80 -21.99
N ALA A 19 30.75 20.82 -21.49
CA ALA A 19 31.72 21.04 -20.43
C ALA A 19 32.94 21.77 -20.99
N ALA A 20 33.34 22.87 -20.38
CA ALA A 20 34.58 23.56 -20.67
C ALA A 20 35.77 22.86 -20.01
N GLU A 21 35.55 22.27 -18.85
CA GLU A 21 36.55 21.54 -18.09
C GLU A 21 35.89 20.38 -17.32
N ILE A 22 36.56 19.24 -17.28
CA ILE A 22 36.13 18.07 -16.52
C ILE A 22 37.23 17.65 -15.55
N ALA A 23 36.99 17.74 -14.25
CA ALA A 23 37.85 17.18 -13.22
C ALA A 23 37.29 15.82 -12.76
N VAL A 24 38.11 14.79 -12.78
CA VAL A 24 37.78 13.45 -12.31
C VAL A 24 38.28 13.31 -10.87
N GLU A 25 37.39 13.40 -9.90
CA GLU A 25 37.74 13.27 -8.48
C GLU A 25 37.97 11.81 -8.06
N GLY A 26 37.30 10.86 -8.71
CA GLY A 26 37.46 9.44 -8.44
C GLY A 26 37.19 8.59 -9.69
N ARG A 27 37.90 7.50 -9.82
CA ARG A 27 37.74 6.55 -10.95
C ARG A 27 36.85 5.39 -10.52
N SER A 28 35.98 4.93 -11.41
CA SER A 28 35.30 3.65 -11.24
C SER A 28 36.16 2.53 -11.83
N THR A 29 36.10 1.36 -11.23
CA THR A 29 36.80 0.17 -11.68
C THR A 29 36.03 -0.57 -12.79
N PRO A 30 36.70 -1.40 -13.64
CA PRO A 30 36.02 -2.14 -14.69
C PRO A 30 34.95 -3.13 -14.21
N ASP A 31 35.02 -3.53 -12.95
CA ASP A 31 34.09 -4.44 -12.27
C ASP A 31 32.88 -3.73 -11.64
N TYR A 32 32.72 -2.41 -11.88
CA TYR A 32 31.53 -1.67 -11.43
C TYR A 32 30.25 -2.40 -11.86
N PRO A 33 29.32 -2.73 -10.91
CA PRO A 33 28.22 -3.67 -11.18
C PRO A 33 27.27 -3.23 -12.28
N LEU A 34 27.01 -1.91 -12.41
CA LEU A 34 26.13 -1.38 -13.47
C LEU A 34 26.92 -1.16 -14.77
N GLN A 35 26.91 -2.15 -15.63
CA GLN A 35 27.51 -2.10 -16.96
C GLN A 35 26.51 -1.59 -18.01
N LYS A 36 26.98 -1.16 -19.19
CA LYS A 36 26.14 -0.77 -20.34
C LYS A 36 25.48 -1.99 -21.00
N LYS A 37 24.68 -2.73 -20.23
CA LYS A 37 23.90 -3.88 -20.69
C LYS A 37 22.59 -3.93 -19.93
N ARG A 38 21.63 -4.72 -20.43
CA ARG A 38 20.40 -5.00 -19.71
C ARG A 38 20.73 -5.84 -18.45
N HIS A 39 20.21 -5.43 -17.32
CA HIS A 39 20.27 -6.17 -16.06
C HIS A 39 18.90 -6.73 -15.70
N SER A 40 18.86 -7.91 -15.13
CA SER A 40 17.60 -8.47 -14.61
C SER A 40 17.18 -7.76 -13.31
N VAL A 41 15.88 -7.81 -13.00
CA VAL A 41 15.32 -7.22 -11.77
C VAL A 41 15.91 -7.93 -10.55
N GLU A 42 16.09 -9.24 -10.60
CA GLU A 42 16.67 -10.07 -9.54
C GLU A 42 18.09 -9.61 -9.22
N PHE A 43 18.93 -9.44 -10.24
CA PHE A 43 20.28 -8.91 -10.06
C PHE A 43 20.26 -7.50 -9.46
N LEU A 44 19.39 -6.62 -9.96
CA LEU A 44 19.31 -5.25 -9.44
C LEU A 44 18.84 -5.21 -7.98
N ARG A 45 18.08 -6.19 -7.52
CA ARG A 45 17.71 -6.33 -6.11
C ARG A 45 18.89 -6.70 -5.21
N THR A 46 19.91 -7.36 -5.73
CA THR A 46 21.13 -7.67 -4.95
C THR A 46 22.07 -6.47 -4.78
N ILE A 47 21.91 -5.42 -5.59
CA ILE A 47 22.70 -4.18 -5.55
C ILE A 47 21.80 -2.97 -5.25
N GLN A 48 21.07 -3.01 -4.14
CA GLN A 48 20.04 -2.04 -3.77
C GLN A 48 20.51 -0.58 -3.82
N HIS A 49 21.75 -0.31 -3.39
CA HIS A 49 22.38 1.01 -3.36
C HIS A 49 22.67 1.59 -4.76
N LEU A 50 22.68 0.75 -5.80
CA LEU A 50 22.93 1.17 -7.18
C LEU A 50 21.69 1.13 -8.08
N ARG A 51 20.71 0.28 -7.76
CA ARG A 51 19.53 0.08 -8.61
C ARG A 51 18.76 1.35 -8.97
N PRO A 52 18.66 2.40 -8.11
CA PRO A 52 17.97 3.64 -8.46
C PRO A 52 18.59 4.39 -9.66
N ARG A 53 19.83 4.09 -10.00
CA ARG A 53 20.53 4.67 -11.16
C ARG A 53 20.12 4.05 -12.50
N THR A 54 19.40 2.95 -12.49
CA THR A 54 18.86 2.32 -13.71
C THR A 54 17.57 3.00 -14.15
N ASN A 55 17.29 3.01 -15.46
CA ASN A 55 16.08 3.64 -15.98
C ASN A 55 14.82 3.04 -15.36
N LEU A 56 14.77 1.71 -15.21
CA LEU A 56 13.63 1.01 -14.62
C LEU A 56 13.34 1.48 -13.18
N PHE A 57 14.33 1.40 -12.30
CA PHE A 57 14.11 1.76 -10.89
C PHE A 57 14.02 3.27 -10.68
N SER A 58 14.71 4.07 -11.49
CA SER A 58 14.52 5.52 -11.49
C SER A 58 13.07 5.88 -11.80
N ALA A 59 12.52 5.33 -12.89
CA ALA A 59 11.12 5.53 -13.26
C ALA A 59 10.18 5.02 -12.17
N THR A 60 10.40 3.79 -11.66
CA THR A 60 9.58 3.19 -10.59
C THR A 60 9.52 4.07 -9.34
N PHE A 61 10.66 4.56 -8.85
CA PHE A 61 10.66 5.37 -7.63
C PHE A 61 10.10 6.78 -7.85
N ARG A 62 10.21 7.36 -9.04
CA ARG A 62 9.57 8.63 -9.38
C ARG A 62 8.05 8.50 -9.43
N VAL A 63 7.53 7.48 -10.12
CA VAL A 63 6.08 7.21 -10.14
C VAL A 63 5.57 6.89 -8.74
N ARG A 64 6.29 6.08 -7.95
CA ARG A 64 5.92 5.82 -6.56
C ARG A 64 5.85 7.10 -5.72
N SER A 65 6.80 8.02 -5.92
CA SER A 65 6.80 9.31 -5.23
C SER A 65 5.61 10.17 -5.63
N ALA A 66 5.31 10.27 -6.93
CA ALA A 66 4.15 11.00 -7.42
C ALA A 66 2.82 10.42 -6.89
N ALA A 67 2.69 9.09 -6.94
CA ALA A 67 1.50 8.40 -6.42
C ALA A 67 1.32 8.61 -4.91
N ALA A 68 2.39 8.57 -4.12
CA ALA A 68 2.31 8.82 -2.68
C ALA A 68 1.87 10.25 -2.37
N TYR A 69 2.36 11.24 -3.12
CA TYR A 69 1.90 12.61 -2.98
C TYR A 69 0.44 12.76 -3.41
N ALA A 70 0.03 12.12 -4.49
CA ALA A 70 -1.36 12.13 -4.96
C ALA A 70 -2.35 11.62 -3.91
N VAL A 71 -1.99 10.60 -3.13
CA VAL A 71 -2.81 10.12 -2.01
C VAL A 71 -3.05 11.25 -1.02
N HIS A 72 -2.00 11.94 -0.58
CA HIS A 72 -2.15 13.05 0.36
C HIS A 72 -2.96 14.22 -0.24
N GLU A 73 -2.71 14.58 -1.49
CA GLU A 73 -3.46 15.65 -2.16
C GLU A 73 -4.93 15.31 -2.31
N PHE A 74 -5.25 14.06 -2.67
CA PHE A 74 -6.63 13.59 -2.79
C PHE A 74 -7.41 13.76 -1.50
N PHE A 75 -6.89 13.26 -0.40
CA PHE A 75 -7.60 13.30 0.88
C PHE A 75 -7.64 14.71 1.48
N GLN A 76 -6.52 15.41 1.50
CA GLN A 76 -6.46 16.76 2.12
C GLN A 76 -7.28 17.78 1.35
N SER A 77 -7.35 17.73 0.01
CA SER A 77 -8.20 18.61 -0.77
C SER A 77 -9.70 18.40 -0.53
N ARG A 78 -10.06 17.23 0.03
CA ARG A 78 -11.44 16.88 0.44
C ARG A 78 -11.72 17.14 1.92
N GLY A 79 -10.77 17.71 2.66
CA GLY A 79 -10.94 18.05 4.06
C GLY A 79 -10.60 16.94 5.04
N PHE A 80 -10.11 15.81 4.58
CA PHE A 80 -9.66 14.73 5.47
C PHE A 80 -8.43 15.16 6.28
N VAL A 81 -8.38 14.75 7.54
CA VAL A 81 -7.23 14.95 8.40
C VAL A 81 -6.28 13.76 8.30
N TYR A 82 -5.02 14.03 7.97
CA TYR A 82 -3.98 12.99 8.00
C TYR A 82 -3.61 12.65 9.44
N VAL A 83 -3.68 11.37 9.79
CA VAL A 83 -3.30 10.87 11.11
C VAL A 83 -2.11 9.93 11.00
N HIS A 84 -1.05 10.23 11.74
CA HIS A 84 0.06 9.30 11.91
C HIS A 84 -0.20 8.41 13.12
N THR A 85 -0.52 7.14 12.87
CA THR A 85 -0.74 6.15 13.91
C THR A 85 0.58 5.47 14.33
N PRO A 86 0.70 4.98 15.59
CA PRO A 86 1.92 4.34 16.04
C PRO A 86 2.28 3.10 15.24
N ILE A 87 3.55 3.00 14.85
CA ILE A 87 4.09 1.80 14.16
C ILE A 87 4.35 0.68 15.18
N ILE A 88 4.81 1.02 16.38
CA ILE A 88 4.97 0.06 17.48
C ILE A 88 3.72 0.13 18.36
N THR A 89 3.05 -0.99 18.50
CA THR A 89 1.75 -1.06 19.18
C THR A 89 1.64 -2.29 20.09
N GLY A 90 0.78 -2.21 21.07
CA GLY A 90 0.33 -3.36 21.86
C GLY A 90 -1.00 -3.95 21.40
N SER A 91 -1.61 -3.38 20.33
CA SER A 91 -2.88 -3.85 19.77
C SER A 91 -2.64 -4.73 18.56
N ASP A 92 -3.42 -5.78 18.39
CA ASP A 92 -3.38 -6.70 17.24
C ASP A 92 -4.34 -6.30 16.11
N CYS A 93 -5.04 -5.18 16.26
CA CYS A 93 -6.01 -4.71 15.29
C CYS A 93 -7.01 -5.81 14.86
N GLU A 94 -7.75 -6.36 15.83
CA GLU A 94 -8.77 -7.41 15.61
C GLU A 94 -8.21 -8.72 15.00
N GLY A 95 -6.92 -8.98 15.18
CA GLY A 95 -6.28 -10.15 14.59
C GLY A 95 -6.10 -10.10 13.08
N ALA A 96 -6.06 -8.88 12.50
CA ALA A 96 -5.98 -8.66 11.05
C ALA A 96 -4.71 -9.23 10.38
N GLY A 97 -3.74 -9.75 11.15
CA GLY A 97 -2.56 -10.40 10.61
C GLY A 97 -1.58 -10.86 11.69
N GLU A 98 -0.66 -11.75 11.32
CA GLU A 98 0.45 -12.14 12.21
C GLU A 98 1.40 -10.96 12.40
N MET A 99 1.78 -10.70 13.65
CA MET A 99 2.57 -9.53 14.02
C MET A 99 4.05 -9.87 14.21
N PHE A 100 4.93 -9.04 13.68
CA PHE A 100 6.34 -9.03 14.08
C PHE A 100 6.48 -8.45 15.49
N GLN A 101 7.09 -9.20 16.39
CA GLN A 101 7.35 -8.73 17.74
C GLN A 101 8.49 -7.73 17.78
N VAL A 102 8.33 -6.65 18.54
CA VAL A 102 9.36 -5.67 18.86
C VAL A 102 9.77 -5.84 20.31
N THR A 103 11.06 -6.05 20.55
CA THR A 103 11.61 -6.25 21.91
C THR A 103 13.05 -5.75 22.01
N THR A 104 13.43 -5.28 23.18
CA THR A 104 14.81 -4.95 23.55
C THR A 104 15.42 -5.98 24.50
N LEU A 105 14.69 -7.06 24.82
CA LEU A 105 15.19 -8.14 25.65
C LEU A 105 16.30 -8.91 24.93
N ASP A 106 17.32 -9.34 25.69
CA ASP A 106 18.36 -10.23 25.16
C ASP A 106 17.77 -11.61 24.87
N LEU A 107 17.67 -11.96 23.59
CA LEU A 107 17.11 -13.23 23.13
C LEU A 107 17.94 -14.45 23.57
N ASN A 108 19.22 -14.27 23.96
CA ASN A 108 20.06 -15.34 24.51
C ASN A 108 19.81 -15.55 26.00
N ASN A 109 19.24 -14.55 26.69
CA ASN A 109 18.99 -14.61 28.13
C ASN A 109 17.65 -13.88 28.46
N VAL A 110 16.56 -14.44 27.94
CA VAL A 110 15.24 -13.86 28.11
C VAL A 110 14.79 -13.98 29.57
N PRO A 111 14.45 -12.86 30.26
CA PRO A 111 13.90 -12.89 31.62
C PRO A 111 12.55 -13.62 31.64
N LYS A 112 12.31 -14.36 32.72
CA LYS A 112 11.13 -15.19 32.86
C LYS A 112 10.38 -14.88 34.14
N THR A 113 9.03 -14.96 34.07
CA THR A 113 8.16 -14.93 35.23
C THR A 113 8.30 -16.22 36.06
N PRO A 114 7.81 -16.28 37.30
CA PRO A 114 7.79 -17.51 38.10
C PRO A 114 7.09 -18.69 37.39
N GLU A 115 6.14 -18.41 36.51
CA GLU A 115 5.41 -19.39 35.71
C GLU A 115 6.16 -19.83 34.44
N GLY A 116 7.37 -19.28 34.20
CA GLY A 116 8.23 -19.64 33.08
C GLY A 116 7.92 -18.92 31.75
N GLN A 117 7.01 -17.97 31.76
CA GLN A 117 6.70 -17.13 30.60
C GLN A 117 7.73 -15.99 30.45
N VAL A 118 7.77 -15.33 29.29
CA VAL A 118 8.62 -14.15 29.09
C VAL A 118 8.15 -13.02 29.98
N ASP A 119 9.05 -12.45 30.77
CA ASP A 119 8.76 -11.30 31.62
C ASP A 119 8.94 -9.98 30.85
N TYR A 120 7.87 -9.58 30.15
CA TYR A 120 7.85 -8.32 29.42
C TYR A 120 7.86 -7.06 30.28
N SER A 121 7.69 -7.18 31.63
CA SER A 121 7.83 -6.01 32.51
C SER A 121 9.25 -5.43 32.49
N GLN A 122 10.23 -6.24 32.06
CA GLN A 122 11.63 -5.83 31.88
C GLN A 122 11.96 -5.34 30.47
N ASP A 123 11.01 -5.39 29.53
CA ASP A 123 11.17 -4.85 28.20
C ASP A 123 10.96 -3.34 28.18
N PHE A 124 11.37 -2.68 27.08
CA PHE A 124 11.36 -1.22 26.95
C PHE A 124 10.00 -0.58 27.28
N PHE A 125 8.91 -1.16 26.78
CA PHE A 125 7.54 -0.65 27.03
C PHE A 125 6.85 -1.29 28.26
N GLY A 126 7.53 -2.15 29.00
CA GLY A 126 6.96 -2.88 30.13
C GLY A 126 5.82 -3.84 29.77
N LYS A 127 5.62 -4.15 28.51
CA LYS A 127 4.61 -5.05 27.96
C LYS A 127 5.04 -5.56 26.59
N LYS A 128 4.40 -6.65 26.13
CA LYS A 128 4.59 -7.15 24.76
C LYS A 128 4.18 -6.10 23.75
N THR A 129 5.04 -5.80 22.79
CA THR A 129 4.76 -4.89 21.67
C THR A 129 5.13 -5.53 20.35
N SER A 130 4.54 -5.02 19.27
CA SER A 130 4.71 -5.53 17.93
C SER A 130 4.68 -4.39 16.91
N LEU A 131 5.11 -4.67 15.68
CA LEU A 131 4.85 -3.78 14.55
C LEU A 131 3.38 -3.85 14.16
N THR A 132 2.80 -2.70 13.82
CA THR A 132 1.38 -2.61 13.46
C THR A 132 1.04 -3.37 12.19
N VAL A 133 -0.11 -4.01 12.16
CA VAL A 133 -0.71 -4.64 10.97
C VAL A 133 -1.73 -3.74 10.29
N SER A 134 -2.18 -2.66 10.96
CA SER A 134 -3.10 -1.64 10.45
C SER A 134 -3.11 -0.43 11.41
N GLY A 135 -3.37 0.74 10.88
CA GLY A 135 -3.60 1.96 11.65
C GLY A 135 -5.06 2.15 12.09
N GLN A 136 -5.97 1.32 11.63
CA GLN A 136 -7.44 1.49 11.75
C GLN A 136 -7.90 1.82 13.16
N LEU A 137 -7.66 0.96 14.15
CA LEU A 137 -8.17 1.16 15.53
C LEU A 137 -7.70 2.47 16.17
N ASN A 138 -6.52 2.96 15.79
CA ASN A 138 -6.08 4.28 16.23
C ASN A 138 -6.77 5.39 15.44
N ALA A 139 -6.94 5.22 14.12
CA ALA A 139 -7.59 6.21 13.26
C ALA A 139 -9.06 6.44 13.64
N GLU A 140 -9.80 5.40 14.01
CA GLU A 140 -11.18 5.49 14.48
C GLU A 140 -11.34 6.45 15.66
N ASN A 141 -10.39 6.47 16.61
CA ASN A 141 -10.42 7.44 17.70
C ASN A 141 -10.34 8.89 17.22
N PHE A 142 -9.59 9.14 16.14
CA PHE A 142 -9.50 10.46 15.54
C PHE A 142 -10.74 10.78 14.69
N ALA A 143 -11.32 9.80 14.01
CA ALA A 143 -12.58 9.96 13.28
C ALA A 143 -13.71 10.37 14.19
N MET A 144 -13.77 9.84 15.42
CA MET A 144 -14.74 10.26 16.45
C MET A 144 -14.61 11.74 16.83
N ALA A 145 -13.47 12.36 16.61
CA ALA A 145 -13.21 13.78 16.95
C ALA A 145 -13.25 14.70 15.72
N PHE A 146 -12.78 14.23 14.56
CA PHE A 146 -12.57 15.05 13.37
C PHE A 146 -13.51 14.74 12.22
N GLY A 147 -14.25 13.63 12.27
CA GLY A 147 -15.09 13.13 11.18
C GLY A 147 -14.27 12.32 10.18
N ASP A 148 -13.76 12.96 9.15
CA ASP A 148 -13.05 12.29 8.06
C ASP A 148 -11.54 12.34 8.28
N VAL A 149 -10.93 11.17 8.43
CA VAL A 149 -9.48 11.03 8.65
C VAL A 149 -8.90 9.98 7.72
N TYR A 150 -7.59 9.96 7.55
CA TYR A 150 -6.93 8.87 6.86
C TYR A 150 -5.54 8.62 7.43
N THR A 151 -5.12 7.36 7.38
CA THR A 151 -3.72 6.98 7.54
C THR A 151 -3.11 6.66 6.17
N PHE A 152 -1.85 6.89 6.03
CA PHE A 152 -1.05 6.44 4.90
C PHE A 152 0.37 6.18 5.39
N GLY A 153 0.68 4.93 5.66
CA GLY A 153 1.95 4.58 6.28
C GLY A 153 2.30 3.09 6.21
N PRO A 154 3.48 2.75 6.70
CA PRO A 154 3.95 1.38 6.69
C PRO A 154 3.16 0.50 7.66
N THR A 155 2.77 -0.67 7.16
CA THR A 155 2.19 -1.76 7.93
C THR A 155 2.99 -3.03 7.72
N PHE A 156 2.91 -3.95 8.66
CA PHE A 156 3.77 -5.12 8.73
C PHE A 156 2.93 -6.36 9.03
N ARG A 157 3.09 -7.41 8.23
CA ARG A 157 2.42 -8.68 8.43
C ARG A 157 3.41 -9.81 8.31
N ALA A 158 3.44 -10.69 9.31
CA ALA A 158 4.43 -11.77 9.44
C ALA A 158 3.93 -13.10 8.83
N GLU A 159 2.79 -13.09 8.15
CA GLU A 159 2.24 -14.31 7.55
C GLU A 159 3.26 -14.96 6.59
N ASN A 160 3.41 -16.26 6.73
CA ASN A 160 4.25 -17.05 5.84
C ASN A 160 3.53 -17.31 4.51
N SER A 161 3.50 -16.30 3.66
CA SER A 161 2.87 -16.36 2.33
C SER A 161 3.88 -16.08 1.22
N ASN A 162 4.00 -17.01 0.28
CA ASN A 162 4.91 -16.93 -0.87
C ASN A 162 4.18 -16.56 -2.16
N THR A 163 3.26 -15.61 -2.14
CA THR A 163 2.59 -15.12 -3.33
C THR A 163 3.23 -13.85 -3.85
N GLN A 164 3.00 -13.53 -5.12
CA GLN A 164 3.50 -12.28 -5.72
C GLN A 164 2.83 -11.01 -5.16
N ARG A 165 1.73 -11.16 -4.42
CA ARG A 165 0.92 -10.06 -3.89
C ARG A 165 1.12 -9.81 -2.40
N HIS A 166 1.87 -10.68 -1.69
CA HIS A 166 2.13 -10.53 -0.27
C HIS A 166 3.52 -9.96 -0.05
N ALA A 167 3.59 -8.93 0.77
CA ALA A 167 4.83 -8.35 1.26
C ALA A 167 4.75 -8.24 2.79
N ALA A 168 5.87 -8.49 3.46
CA ALA A 168 5.94 -8.38 4.93
C ALA A 168 5.89 -6.92 5.41
N GLU A 169 6.19 -5.96 4.53
CA GLU A 169 6.09 -4.53 4.74
C GLU A 169 5.47 -3.88 3.51
N PHE A 170 4.45 -3.08 3.70
CA PHE A 170 3.78 -2.32 2.63
C PHE A 170 3.14 -1.05 3.20
N TRP A 171 2.79 -0.12 2.32
CA TRP A 171 2.02 1.06 2.71
C TRP A 171 0.54 0.80 2.54
N MET A 172 -0.22 1.11 3.57
CA MET A 172 -1.69 1.04 3.55
C MET A 172 -2.29 2.44 3.49
N ILE A 173 -3.36 2.57 2.73
CA ILE A 173 -4.22 3.77 2.67
C ILE A 173 -5.50 3.37 3.38
N GLU A 174 -5.78 3.99 4.52
CA GLU A 174 -6.90 3.62 5.39
C GLU A 174 -7.70 4.87 5.75
N PRO A 175 -8.69 5.26 4.93
CA PRO A 175 -9.64 6.32 5.28
C PRO A 175 -10.66 5.80 6.31
N GLU A 176 -11.02 6.65 7.27
CA GLU A 176 -12.12 6.45 8.19
C GLU A 176 -13.08 7.62 8.04
N ILE A 177 -14.34 7.34 7.72
CA ILE A 177 -15.34 8.33 7.36
C ILE A 177 -16.51 8.23 8.34
N ALA A 178 -16.68 9.24 9.17
CA ALA A 178 -17.79 9.27 10.11
C ALA A 178 -19.13 9.36 9.37
N PHE A 179 -20.10 8.57 9.84
CA PHE A 179 -21.49 8.55 9.34
C PHE A 179 -21.65 8.09 7.88
N ALA A 180 -20.61 7.54 7.27
CA ALA A 180 -20.65 7.00 5.92
C ALA A 180 -21.20 5.57 5.89
N ASP A 181 -21.81 5.20 4.78
CA ASP A 181 -22.18 3.83 4.48
C ASP A 181 -21.23 3.21 3.43
N LEU A 182 -21.49 1.96 3.05
CA LEU A 182 -20.67 1.25 2.06
C LEU A 182 -20.70 1.95 0.68
N SER A 183 -21.79 2.60 0.31
CA SER A 183 -21.89 3.33 -0.98
C SER A 183 -20.93 4.53 -1.00
N ASP A 184 -20.84 5.24 0.13
CA ASP A 184 -19.93 6.37 0.31
C ASP A 184 -18.47 5.92 0.21
N ASP A 185 -18.13 4.81 0.88
CA ASP A 185 -16.77 4.24 0.84
C ASP A 185 -16.39 3.76 -0.57
N MET A 186 -17.29 3.07 -1.26
CA MET A 186 -17.08 2.66 -2.65
C MET A 186 -16.84 3.86 -3.56
N LYS A 187 -17.62 4.94 -3.40
CA LYS A 187 -17.45 6.16 -4.18
C LYS A 187 -16.13 6.84 -3.89
N LEU A 188 -15.74 6.91 -2.62
CA LEU A 188 -14.44 7.46 -2.23
C LEU A 188 -13.29 6.65 -2.83
N ALA A 189 -13.35 5.32 -2.77
CA ALA A 189 -12.34 4.43 -3.33
C ALA A 189 -12.20 4.60 -4.86
N GLU A 190 -13.34 4.69 -5.58
CA GLU A 190 -13.36 4.95 -7.02
C GLU A 190 -12.70 6.28 -7.35
N ASP A 191 -13.12 7.36 -6.67
CA ASP A 191 -12.59 8.70 -6.90
C ASP A 191 -11.08 8.77 -6.58
N MET A 192 -10.63 8.10 -5.53
CA MET A 192 -9.22 8.02 -5.15
C MET A 192 -8.39 7.32 -6.24
N ILE A 193 -8.82 6.17 -6.72
CA ILE A 193 -8.10 5.41 -7.75
C ILE A 193 -7.99 6.24 -9.02
N LYS A 194 -9.09 6.83 -9.47
CA LYS A 194 -9.12 7.69 -10.67
C LYS A 194 -8.22 8.91 -10.52
N PHE A 195 -8.26 9.55 -9.36
CA PHE A 195 -7.42 10.71 -9.06
C PHE A 195 -5.93 10.36 -9.11
N ILE A 196 -5.51 9.26 -8.44
CA ILE A 196 -4.10 8.82 -8.43
C ILE A 196 -3.63 8.50 -9.86
N ILE A 197 -4.45 7.81 -10.66
CA ILE A 197 -4.12 7.50 -12.05
C ILE A 197 -3.91 8.79 -12.85
N ALA A 198 -4.87 9.70 -12.83
CA ALA A 198 -4.80 10.96 -13.54
C ALA A 198 -3.58 11.79 -13.10
N TYR A 199 -3.33 11.86 -11.80
CA TYR A 199 -2.19 12.55 -11.23
C TYR A 199 -0.85 12.00 -11.73
N VAL A 200 -0.69 10.68 -11.73
CA VAL A 200 0.55 10.03 -12.18
C VAL A 200 0.77 10.22 -13.68
N LEU A 201 -0.29 10.14 -14.49
CA LEU A 201 -0.20 10.37 -15.94
C LEU A 201 0.22 11.81 -16.26
N ASP A 202 -0.24 12.78 -15.48
CA ASP A 202 0.10 14.21 -15.68
C ASP A 202 1.50 14.57 -15.12
N HIS A 203 1.88 14.05 -13.95
CA HIS A 203 3.08 14.46 -13.23
C HIS A 203 4.32 13.58 -13.48
N ALA A 204 4.13 12.42 -14.11
CA ALA A 204 5.21 11.50 -14.47
C ALA A 204 5.12 10.99 -15.93
N PRO A 205 4.86 11.85 -16.92
CA PRO A 205 4.57 11.42 -18.29
C PRO A 205 5.75 10.71 -18.96
N GLU A 206 6.99 11.11 -18.66
CA GLU A 206 8.18 10.47 -19.22
C GLU A 206 8.37 9.05 -18.69
N GLU A 207 8.17 8.86 -17.38
CA GLU A 207 8.25 7.57 -16.72
C GLU A 207 7.13 6.64 -17.18
N MET A 208 5.90 7.15 -17.33
CA MET A 208 4.77 6.39 -17.84
C MET A 208 4.96 5.99 -19.31
N ALA A 209 5.50 6.86 -20.13
CA ALA A 209 5.87 6.53 -21.51
C ALA A 209 6.96 5.45 -21.55
N PHE A 210 7.95 5.51 -20.65
CA PHE A 210 8.97 4.48 -20.52
C PHE A 210 8.36 3.12 -20.16
N PHE A 211 7.46 3.06 -19.19
CA PHE A 211 6.79 1.81 -18.82
C PHE A 211 5.93 1.27 -19.95
N ASN A 212 5.15 2.13 -20.59
CA ASN A 212 4.31 1.74 -21.72
C ASN A 212 5.11 1.18 -22.89
N GLN A 213 6.30 1.74 -23.16
CA GLN A 213 7.14 1.30 -24.26
C GLN A 213 7.94 0.03 -23.96
N TYR A 214 8.50 -0.11 -22.75
CA TYR A 214 9.53 -1.11 -22.46
C TYR A 214 9.10 -2.20 -21.49
N ILE A 215 8.06 -1.98 -20.69
CA ILE A 215 7.64 -2.90 -19.64
C ILE A 215 6.30 -3.54 -19.95
N ASP A 216 5.29 -2.72 -20.27
CA ASP A 216 3.92 -3.19 -20.47
C ASP A 216 3.21 -2.35 -21.55
N LYS A 217 3.17 -2.88 -22.75
CA LYS A 217 2.51 -2.23 -23.88
C LYS A 217 0.99 -2.16 -23.65
N GLY A 218 0.42 -0.98 -23.82
CA GLY A 218 -1.00 -0.71 -23.53
C GLY A 218 -1.27 -0.31 -22.08
N LEU A 219 -0.23 -0.08 -21.27
CA LEU A 219 -0.40 0.38 -19.88
C LEU A 219 -1.19 1.69 -19.79
N ILE A 220 -0.81 2.70 -20.59
CA ILE A 220 -1.47 4.01 -20.56
C ILE A 220 -2.93 3.88 -20.99
N GLU A 221 -3.22 3.14 -22.06
CA GLU A 221 -4.60 2.90 -22.54
C GLU A 221 -5.49 2.27 -21.45
N ARG A 222 -4.96 1.28 -20.72
CA ARG A 222 -5.69 0.66 -19.60
C ARG A 222 -5.92 1.63 -18.44
N LEU A 223 -4.93 2.45 -18.09
CA LEU A 223 -5.07 3.43 -17.02
C LEU A 223 -6.07 4.52 -17.40
N GLU A 224 -6.05 5.00 -18.64
CA GLU A 224 -7.02 5.96 -19.16
C GLU A 224 -8.44 5.35 -19.18
N LEU A 225 -8.58 4.07 -19.56
CA LEU A 225 -9.85 3.36 -19.50
C LEU A 225 -10.39 3.34 -18.06
N VAL A 226 -9.58 2.96 -17.08
CA VAL A 226 -9.99 2.93 -15.67
C VAL A 226 -10.35 4.32 -15.16
N ALA A 227 -9.53 5.33 -15.47
CA ALA A 227 -9.78 6.71 -15.03
C ALA A 227 -11.08 7.31 -15.58
N ASN A 228 -11.53 6.87 -16.76
CA ASN A 228 -12.71 7.41 -17.46
C ASN A 228 -13.95 6.50 -17.38
N SER A 229 -13.85 5.32 -16.78
CA SER A 229 -15.00 4.41 -16.62
C SER A 229 -15.68 4.64 -15.27
N GLU A 230 -16.99 4.38 -15.20
CA GLU A 230 -17.66 4.18 -13.91
C GLU A 230 -17.36 2.77 -13.39
N PHE A 231 -17.12 2.63 -12.09
CA PHE A 231 -16.87 1.34 -11.50
C PHE A 231 -18.21 0.65 -11.24
N GLU A 232 -18.41 -0.47 -11.91
CA GLU A 232 -19.48 -1.38 -11.53
C GLU A 232 -18.95 -2.25 -10.38
N ALA A 233 -19.66 -2.24 -9.25
CA ALA A 233 -19.39 -3.13 -8.16
C ALA A 233 -20.49 -4.20 -8.08
N PRO A 234 -20.41 -5.27 -8.89
CA PRO A 234 -21.23 -6.44 -8.66
C PRO A 234 -20.73 -7.08 -7.36
N PHE A 235 -21.46 -6.91 -6.27
CA PHE A 235 -21.22 -7.68 -5.05
C PHE A 235 -21.54 -9.14 -5.33
N THR A 236 -20.52 -9.93 -5.50
CA THR A 236 -20.63 -11.37 -5.35
C THR A 236 -20.37 -11.66 -3.89
N ILE A 237 -21.40 -12.07 -3.15
CA ILE A 237 -21.20 -12.65 -1.83
C ILE A 237 -20.53 -14.01 -2.09
N GLU A 238 -19.21 -14.02 -2.07
CA GLU A 238 -18.48 -15.28 -2.06
C GLU A 238 -18.68 -15.95 -0.70
N LYS A 239 -18.77 -17.29 -0.68
CA LYS A 239 -18.90 -18.12 0.53
C LYS A 239 -17.90 -17.77 1.68
N GLN A 240 -16.82 -17.08 1.35
CA GLN A 240 -15.78 -16.68 2.30
C GLN A 240 -16.15 -15.47 3.16
N PHE A 241 -17.13 -14.67 2.76
CA PHE A 241 -17.55 -13.46 3.49
C PHE A 241 -18.32 -13.77 4.78
N TRP A 242 -18.84 -14.98 4.91
CA TRP A 242 -19.70 -15.39 6.03
C TRP A 242 -19.03 -16.34 7.02
N ARG A 243 -17.72 -16.32 7.11
CA ARG A 243 -17.02 -16.89 8.26
C ARG A 243 -17.16 -15.94 9.45
N ALA A 244 -18.39 -15.83 9.95
CA ALA A 244 -18.73 -14.81 10.92
C ALA A 244 -18.52 -15.24 12.36
N ASP A 245 -17.89 -16.35 12.65
CA ASP A 245 -17.55 -16.69 14.03
C ASP A 245 -16.10 -17.17 14.15
N PRO A 246 -15.19 -16.35 14.71
CA PRO A 246 -13.84 -16.78 15.00
C PRO A 246 -13.75 -17.89 16.06
N TYR A 247 -14.85 -18.17 16.76
CA TYR A 247 -14.92 -19.17 17.84
C TYR A 247 -15.62 -20.46 17.43
N ASP A 248 -16.33 -20.47 16.30
CA ASP A 248 -17.00 -21.66 15.79
C ASP A 248 -16.50 -21.99 14.38
N ASN A 249 -15.78 -23.10 14.25
CA ASN A 249 -15.31 -23.61 12.97
C ASN A 249 -16.43 -24.17 12.06
N GLN A 250 -17.69 -23.94 12.41
CA GLN A 250 -18.82 -24.34 11.59
C GLN A 250 -19.20 -23.21 10.62
N VAL A 251 -18.89 -23.43 9.36
CA VAL A 251 -19.25 -22.54 8.25
C VAL A 251 -20.67 -22.83 7.83
N GLY A 252 -21.60 -21.92 8.07
CA GLY A 252 -22.90 -21.94 7.41
C GLY A 252 -22.72 -21.64 5.93
N GLU A 253 -23.04 -22.60 5.05
CA GLU A 253 -23.06 -22.35 3.61
C GLU A 253 -24.37 -21.64 3.25
N ILE A 254 -24.28 -20.36 2.84
CA ILE A 254 -25.38 -19.71 2.15
C ILE A 254 -25.23 -20.01 0.67
N GLU A 255 -26.19 -20.74 0.09
CA GLU A 255 -26.27 -20.89 -1.35
C GLU A 255 -26.57 -19.53 -1.99
N THR A 256 -25.57 -18.92 -2.59
CA THR A 256 -25.77 -17.78 -3.47
C THR A 256 -26.16 -18.29 -4.84
N SER A 257 -27.23 -17.73 -5.41
CA SER A 257 -27.55 -17.95 -6.82
C SER A 257 -26.39 -17.44 -7.69
N ASP A 258 -26.14 -18.08 -8.85
CA ASP A 258 -25.07 -17.76 -9.82
C ASP A 258 -25.06 -16.32 -10.36
N ARG A 259 -25.87 -15.44 -9.82
CA ARG A 259 -26.06 -14.06 -10.31
C ARG A 259 -25.58 -13.01 -9.33
N GLY A 260 -24.66 -13.19 -8.47
CA GLY A 260 -24.22 -12.14 -7.55
C GLY A 260 -25.34 -11.18 -7.11
N LEU A 261 -25.46 -10.87 -5.84
CA LEU A 261 -26.38 -9.84 -5.37
C LEU A 261 -25.80 -8.46 -5.70
N ARG A 262 -26.60 -7.55 -6.24
CA ARG A 262 -26.22 -6.13 -6.27
C ARG A 262 -26.18 -5.59 -4.85
N TYR A 263 -25.40 -4.52 -4.63
CA TYR A 263 -25.27 -3.88 -3.32
C TYR A 263 -26.64 -3.55 -2.68
N GLU A 264 -27.58 -3.03 -3.47
CA GLU A 264 -28.93 -2.74 -3.01
C GLU A 264 -29.71 -4.00 -2.55
N GLU A 265 -29.49 -5.13 -3.21
CA GLU A 265 -30.08 -6.42 -2.83
C GLU A 265 -29.44 -6.94 -1.54
N TYR A 266 -28.14 -6.75 -1.38
CA TYR A 266 -27.42 -7.08 -0.13
C TYR A 266 -27.90 -6.23 1.04
N THR A 267 -27.99 -4.91 0.88
CA THR A 267 -28.46 -4.00 1.94
C THR A 267 -29.90 -4.33 2.31
N ARG A 268 -30.75 -4.58 1.32
CA ARG A 268 -32.14 -4.99 1.55
C ARG A 268 -32.25 -6.36 2.22
N SER A 269 -31.42 -7.32 1.84
CA SER A 269 -31.36 -8.63 2.49
C SER A 269 -30.89 -8.52 3.94
N LYS A 270 -29.94 -7.63 4.22
CA LYS A 270 -29.45 -7.38 5.58
C LYS A 270 -30.47 -6.70 6.48
N GLU A 271 -31.37 -5.89 5.92
CA GLU A 271 -32.52 -5.31 6.63
C GLU A 271 -33.60 -6.34 6.93
N VAL A 272 -33.71 -7.38 6.11
CA VAL A 272 -34.74 -8.43 6.23
C VAL A 272 -34.29 -9.61 7.10
N LEU A 273 -32.98 -9.93 7.05
CA LEU A 273 -32.41 -11.02 7.85
C LEU A 273 -31.88 -10.46 9.17
N SER A 274 -32.51 -10.85 10.27
CA SER A 274 -31.95 -10.59 11.62
C SER A 274 -30.64 -11.36 11.81
N CYS A 275 -29.80 -10.90 12.75
CA CYS A 275 -28.60 -11.64 13.12
C CYS A 275 -28.92 -13.07 13.61
N GLU A 276 -30.13 -13.28 14.16
CA GLU A 276 -30.63 -14.58 14.59
C GLU A 276 -30.92 -15.52 13.41
N GLU A 277 -31.34 -14.98 12.26
CA GLU A 277 -31.58 -15.77 11.04
C GLU A 277 -30.29 -16.14 10.29
N LEU A 278 -29.21 -15.44 10.61
CA LEU A 278 -27.88 -15.71 10.05
C LEU A 278 -27.01 -16.57 10.98
N ASP A 279 -27.40 -16.72 12.25
CA ASP A 279 -26.71 -17.61 13.20
C ASP A 279 -27.40 -18.99 13.19
N PRO A 280 -26.73 -20.03 12.65
CA PRO A 280 -27.30 -21.39 12.64
C PRO A 280 -27.50 -21.99 14.04
N ARG A 281 -27.17 -21.23 15.12
CA ARG A 281 -27.35 -21.61 16.52
C ARG A 281 -28.53 -20.89 17.17
N ALA A 282 -29.20 -19.98 16.46
CA ALA A 282 -30.40 -19.29 16.96
C ALA A 282 -31.63 -20.19 16.91
#